data_35d04269b8ad0676d88e251471e05200
#
_entry.id   35d04269b8ad0676d88e251471e05200
#
_cell.length_a   1.000
_cell.length_b   1.000
_cell.length_c   1.000
_cell.angle_alpha   90.00
_cell.angle_beta   90.00
_cell.angle_gamma   90.00
#
_symmetry.space_group_name_H-M   'P 1'
#
loop_
_entity.id
_entity.type
_entity.pdbx_description
1 polymer ?
#
loop_
_entity_poly.entity_id
_entity_poly.type
_entity_poly.pdbx_seq_one_letter_code
_entity_poly.pdbx_strand_id
1 'polypeptide(L)'
;KTVWDTAEKGINDKLYGSWSTPVIYRVGDHDEVALSMPGQLKGFDPLTGKELWKCDGLGPSNYPDTAVGDGVLIGVSGFQKSMMAVRMGGRGDITSNRLWHVEMTQQRVGSGVVHDGYLYVSNAPGIAECIDVKTGQSVWKERLGGTLWGSMLLVGDRLYVSNTQGEIFILDASPQYRLIARNAMEEHIKASLAPSDGQLFIRTYKNLYCVGARRK
;
A
#
# COMPACT_ATOMS: atom_id res chain seq x y z
N LYS A 1 -26.84 -9.71 1.72
CA LYS A 1 -27.47 -9.03 2.86
C LYS A 1 -26.43 -8.14 3.51
N THR A 2 -26.71 -6.83 3.66
CA THR A 2 -25.87 -5.88 4.39
C THR A 2 -25.79 -6.33 5.85
N VAL A 3 -24.58 -6.38 6.41
CA VAL A 3 -24.37 -6.72 7.83
C VAL A 3 -24.41 -5.44 8.66
N TRP A 4 -23.73 -4.39 8.20
CA TRP A 4 -23.76 -3.06 8.78
C TRP A 4 -23.49 -2.00 7.70
N ASP A 5 -23.82 -0.77 7.97
CA ASP A 5 -23.61 0.39 7.14
C ASP A 5 -23.21 1.58 8.03
N THR A 6 -22.18 2.31 7.66
CA THR A 6 -21.69 3.48 8.40
C THR A 6 -21.52 4.64 7.44
N ALA A 7 -22.32 5.69 7.66
CA ALA A 7 -22.23 6.90 6.85
C ALA A 7 -21.08 7.81 7.29
N GLU A 8 -20.23 8.18 6.36
CA GLU A 8 -19.22 9.23 6.58
C GLU A 8 -19.85 10.62 6.46
N LYS A 9 -19.61 11.46 7.46
CA LYS A 9 -20.11 12.84 7.50
C LYS A 9 -19.03 13.81 7.00
N GLY A 10 -19.40 14.77 6.17
CA GLY A 10 -18.56 15.93 5.86
C GLY A 10 -17.69 15.83 4.61
N ILE A 11 -17.80 14.77 3.80
CA ILE A 11 -17.12 14.67 2.52
C ILE A 11 -18.08 15.16 1.43
N ASN A 12 -18.03 16.46 1.13
CA ASN A 12 -18.94 17.10 0.17
C ASN A 12 -18.30 17.45 -1.18
N ASP A 13 -17.03 17.10 -1.41
CA ASP A 13 -16.34 17.49 -2.65
C ASP A 13 -16.28 16.29 -3.61
N LYS A 14 -16.75 16.52 -4.84
CA LYS A 14 -16.77 15.52 -5.92
C LYS A 14 -15.36 15.06 -6.36
N LEU A 15 -14.32 15.79 -5.97
CA LEU A 15 -12.93 15.48 -6.30
C LEU A 15 -12.22 14.67 -5.20
N TYR A 16 -12.87 14.45 -4.07
CA TYR A 16 -12.29 13.76 -2.93
C TYR A 16 -12.91 12.40 -2.72
N GLY A 17 -12.09 11.42 -2.37
CA GLY A 17 -12.57 10.07 -2.15
C GLY A 17 -11.48 9.10 -1.71
N SER A 18 -11.92 7.92 -1.34
CA SER A 18 -11.05 6.79 -1.09
C SER A 18 -11.36 5.67 -2.08
N TRP A 19 -10.33 5.17 -2.71
CA TRP A 19 -10.33 3.97 -3.56
C TRP A 19 -9.49 2.87 -2.94
N SER A 20 -9.04 3.07 -1.69
CA SER A 20 -8.28 2.06 -0.96
C SER A 20 -9.19 0.91 -0.54
N THR A 21 -8.64 -0.29 -0.55
CA THR A 21 -9.33 -1.48 -0.06
C THR A 21 -9.26 -1.52 1.46
N PRO A 22 -10.38 -1.83 2.17
CA PRO A 22 -10.33 -2.10 3.60
C PRO A 22 -9.40 -3.29 3.90
N VAL A 23 -8.52 -3.14 4.88
CA VAL A 23 -7.55 -4.17 5.26
C VAL A 23 -7.89 -4.70 6.65
N ILE A 24 -8.12 -6.01 6.75
CA ILE A 24 -8.32 -6.69 8.04
C ILE A 24 -6.95 -7.00 8.64
N TYR A 25 -6.78 -6.69 9.92
CA TYR A 25 -5.56 -6.97 10.66
C TYR A 25 -5.87 -7.42 12.09
N ARG A 26 -4.92 -8.15 12.70
CA ARG A 26 -5.07 -8.71 14.03
C ARG A 26 -4.48 -7.80 15.09
N VAL A 27 -5.23 -7.53 16.17
CA VAL A 27 -4.77 -6.82 17.37
C VAL A 27 -5.07 -7.68 18.58
N GLY A 28 -4.03 -8.26 19.18
CA GLY A 28 -4.22 -9.18 20.31
C GLY A 28 -5.12 -10.36 19.92
N ASP A 29 -6.30 -10.45 20.52
CA ASP A 29 -7.26 -11.53 20.34
C ASP A 29 -8.41 -11.22 19.36
N HIS A 30 -8.47 -10.02 18.78
CA HIS A 30 -9.54 -9.61 17.87
C HIS A 30 -9.03 -9.03 16.54
N ASP A 31 -9.92 -8.98 15.56
CA ASP A 31 -9.67 -8.39 14.25
C ASP A 31 -10.20 -6.95 14.21
N GLU A 32 -9.52 -6.11 13.48
CA GLU A 32 -9.94 -4.75 13.14
C GLU A 32 -9.83 -4.53 11.62
N VAL A 33 -10.55 -3.54 11.10
CA VAL A 33 -10.46 -3.10 9.71
C VAL A 33 -9.82 -1.72 9.67
N ALA A 34 -8.74 -1.56 8.93
CA ALA A 34 -8.17 -0.25 8.63
C ALA A 34 -8.63 0.24 7.25
N LEU A 35 -8.88 1.53 7.13
CA LEU A 35 -9.26 2.18 5.89
C LEU A 35 -8.65 3.58 5.79
N SER A 36 -7.95 3.86 4.70
CA SER A 36 -7.50 5.21 4.35
C SER A 36 -8.67 6.00 3.79
N MET A 37 -9.09 7.04 4.49
CA MET A 37 -10.22 7.91 4.13
C MET A 37 -9.72 9.32 3.83
N PRO A 38 -10.48 10.16 3.10
CA PRO A 38 -10.12 11.56 2.92
C PRO A 38 -9.83 12.26 4.26
N GLY A 39 -8.60 12.75 4.39
CA GLY A 39 -8.14 13.42 5.60
C GLY A 39 -7.71 12.53 6.76
N GLN A 40 -8.08 11.25 6.78
CA GLN A 40 -7.97 10.39 7.97
C GLN A 40 -7.59 8.95 7.63
N LEU A 41 -6.88 8.31 8.54
CA LEU A 41 -6.79 6.85 8.64
C LEU A 41 -7.74 6.41 9.76
N LYS A 42 -8.58 5.42 9.52
CA LYS A 42 -9.59 4.95 10.48
C LYS A 42 -9.52 3.46 10.71
N GLY A 43 -9.90 3.05 11.91
CA GLY A 43 -10.09 1.66 12.29
C GLY A 43 -11.52 1.37 12.72
N PHE A 44 -12.04 0.22 12.31
CA PHE A 44 -13.41 -0.21 12.56
C PHE A 44 -13.46 -1.64 13.10
N ASP A 45 -14.47 -1.90 13.89
CA ASP A 45 -14.87 -3.25 14.27
C ASP A 45 -15.52 -3.96 13.06
N PRO A 46 -14.97 -5.09 12.59
CA PRO A 46 -15.46 -5.76 11.39
C PRO A 46 -16.87 -6.34 11.53
N LEU A 47 -17.33 -6.61 12.75
CA LEU A 47 -18.63 -7.24 13.00
C LEU A 47 -19.76 -6.21 13.10
N THR A 48 -19.47 -5.02 13.63
CA THR A 48 -20.47 -4.00 13.94
C THR A 48 -20.36 -2.73 13.09
N GLY A 49 -19.24 -2.50 12.43
CA GLY A 49 -18.93 -1.26 11.69
C GLY A 49 -18.65 -0.06 12.61
N LYS A 50 -18.55 -0.28 13.93
CA LYS A 50 -18.25 0.80 14.88
C LYS A 50 -16.83 1.32 14.65
N GLU A 51 -16.68 2.65 14.51
CA GLU A 51 -15.36 3.28 14.51
C GLU A 51 -14.68 3.05 15.87
N LEU A 52 -13.50 2.46 15.86
CA LEU A 52 -12.69 2.18 17.04
C LEU A 52 -11.69 3.30 17.29
N TRP A 53 -11.09 3.81 16.22
CA TRP A 53 -10.12 4.90 16.27
C TRP A 53 -10.05 5.66 14.94
N LYS A 54 -9.53 6.86 15.01
CA LYS A 54 -9.19 7.70 13.85
C LYS A 54 -7.87 8.42 14.07
N CYS A 55 -7.22 8.77 12.99
CA CYS A 55 -6.00 9.58 12.97
C CYS A 55 -6.06 10.56 11.80
N ASP A 56 -6.02 11.86 12.07
CA ASP A 56 -6.02 12.91 11.05
C ASP A 56 -4.66 13.00 10.36
N GLY A 57 -4.63 13.47 9.10
CA GLY A 57 -3.41 13.83 8.41
C GLY A 57 -3.21 13.21 7.04
N LEU A 58 -4.14 12.39 6.52
CA LEU A 58 -4.12 11.99 5.12
C LEU A 58 -4.61 13.12 4.19
N GLY A 59 -4.24 13.02 2.93
CA GLY A 59 -4.77 13.92 1.88
C GLY A 59 -6.22 13.60 1.50
N PRO A 60 -6.78 14.41 0.61
CA PRO A 60 -8.20 14.28 0.23
C PRO A 60 -8.50 13.10 -0.68
N SER A 61 -7.49 12.51 -1.32
CA SER A 61 -7.66 11.39 -2.25
C SER A 61 -6.71 10.26 -1.91
N ASN A 62 -7.25 9.08 -1.63
CA ASN A 62 -6.48 7.93 -1.19
C ASN A 62 -6.70 6.75 -2.14
N TYR A 63 -5.64 6.36 -2.88
CA TYR A 63 -5.65 5.20 -3.77
C TYR A 63 -5.02 3.98 -3.12
N PRO A 64 -3.83 4.10 -2.46
CA PRO A 64 -3.18 2.97 -1.83
C PRO A 64 -3.97 2.42 -0.65
N ASP A 65 -3.94 1.12 -0.48
CA ASP A 65 -4.42 0.46 0.72
C ASP A 65 -3.52 0.81 1.90
N THR A 66 -4.05 0.68 3.11
CA THR A 66 -3.25 0.80 4.33
C THR A 66 -2.23 -0.34 4.37
N ALA A 67 -0.95 -0.02 4.45
CA ALA A 67 0.07 -1.04 4.66
C ALA A 67 0.08 -1.46 6.13
N VAL A 68 0.13 -2.78 6.36
CA VAL A 68 0.01 -3.40 7.69
C VAL A 68 1.19 -4.34 7.91
N GLY A 69 1.86 -4.22 9.04
CA GLY A 69 2.97 -5.09 9.43
C GLY A 69 3.71 -4.56 10.65
N ASP A 70 4.49 -5.39 11.31
CA ASP A 70 5.41 -5.04 12.41
C ASP A 70 4.76 -4.20 13.54
N GLY A 71 3.46 -4.43 13.80
CA GLY A 71 2.70 -3.73 14.83
C GLY A 71 2.29 -2.30 14.45
N VAL A 72 2.40 -1.93 13.17
CA VAL A 72 2.05 -0.60 12.66
C VAL A 72 1.06 -0.65 11.51
N LEU A 73 0.35 0.45 11.34
CA LEU A 73 -0.50 0.76 10.21
C LEU A 73 0.06 2.00 9.53
N ILE A 74 0.23 1.94 8.21
CA ILE A 74 0.75 3.07 7.43
C ILE A 74 -0.26 3.48 6.39
N GLY A 75 -0.85 4.67 6.58
CA GLY A 75 -1.72 5.31 5.60
C GLY A 75 -0.91 6.12 4.61
N VAL A 76 -1.26 6.01 3.32
CA VAL A 76 -0.58 6.70 2.23
C VAL A 76 -1.61 7.41 1.37
N SER A 77 -1.48 8.72 1.19
CA SER A 77 -2.32 9.47 0.25
C SER A 77 -1.93 9.18 -1.20
N GLY A 78 -2.90 9.07 -2.07
CA GLY A 78 -2.67 8.80 -3.47
C GLY A 78 -2.28 10.02 -4.27
N PHE A 79 -3.07 11.08 -4.11
CA PHE A 79 -2.87 12.36 -4.78
C PHE A 79 -2.78 13.45 -3.72
N GLN A 80 -1.65 14.12 -3.66
CA GLN A 80 -1.31 15.15 -2.67
C GLN A 80 -1.15 14.66 -1.22
N LYS A 81 0.02 14.73 -0.74
CA LYS A 81 0.61 15.34 0.44
C LYS A 81 1.06 14.46 1.59
N SER A 82 0.49 13.31 1.94
CA SER A 82 0.96 12.77 3.20
C SER A 82 1.03 11.24 3.27
N MET A 83 1.92 10.83 4.11
CA MET A 83 2.04 9.46 4.58
C MET A 83 2.26 9.51 6.10
N MET A 84 1.62 8.60 6.83
CA MET A 84 1.76 8.56 8.29
C MET A 84 1.71 7.13 8.81
N ALA A 85 2.35 6.91 9.95
CA ALA A 85 2.29 5.65 10.66
C ALA A 85 1.71 5.81 12.05
N VAL A 86 0.90 4.82 12.45
CA VAL A 86 0.34 4.69 13.79
C VAL A 86 0.57 3.28 14.31
N ARG A 87 0.67 3.13 15.63
CA ARG A 87 0.70 1.80 16.27
C ARG A 87 -0.68 1.15 16.21
N MET A 88 -0.71 -0.15 16.03
CA MET A 88 -1.94 -0.94 16.16
C MET A 88 -2.51 -0.84 17.59
N GLY A 89 -3.83 -1.06 17.74
CA GLY A 89 -4.50 -1.13 19.04
C GLY A 89 -4.88 0.21 19.67
N GLY A 90 -4.77 1.31 18.93
CA GLY A 90 -5.26 2.62 19.36
C GLY A 90 -6.78 2.67 19.58
N ARG A 91 -7.28 3.65 20.35
CA ARG A 91 -8.72 3.90 20.57
C ARG A 91 -9.02 5.38 20.55
N GLY A 92 -10.17 5.74 19.98
CA GLY A 92 -10.62 7.14 19.88
C GLY A 92 -9.76 7.95 18.89
N ASP A 93 -9.52 9.21 19.19
CA ASP A 93 -8.65 10.06 18.39
C ASP A 93 -7.19 9.85 18.78
N ILE A 94 -6.42 9.22 17.88
CA ILE A 94 -5.00 8.91 18.07
C ILE A 94 -4.07 9.84 17.29
N THR A 95 -4.56 10.99 16.83
CA THR A 95 -3.79 11.92 16.00
C THR A 95 -2.48 12.36 16.67
N SER A 96 -2.49 12.58 17.98
CA SER A 96 -1.28 12.93 18.75
C SER A 96 -0.30 11.76 18.95
N ASN A 97 -0.75 10.52 18.69
CA ASN A 97 0.02 9.29 18.93
C ASN A 97 0.66 8.73 17.65
N ARG A 98 0.68 9.52 16.57
CA ARG A 98 1.38 9.12 15.33
C ARG A 98 2.86 8.87 15.64
N LEU A 99 3.40 7.79 15.07
CA LEU A 99 4.84 7.55 15.09
C LEU A 99 5.58 8.62 14.29
N TRP A 100 5.04 8.92 13.12
CA TRP A 100 5.51 9.98 12.23
C TRP A 100 4.40 10.39 11.24
N HIS A 101 4.59 11.57 10.67
CA HIS A 101 3.77 12.11 9.60
C HIS A 101 4.67 12.90 8.66
N VAL A 102 4.72 12.53 7.39
CA VAL A 102 5.57 13.17 6.39
C VAL A 102 4.74 13.69 5.22
N GLU A 103 5.11 14.84 4.72
CA GLU A 103 4.56 15.37 3.48
C GLU A 103 5.25 14.69 2.29
N MET A 104 4.46 14.39 1.26
CA MET A 104 4.95 13.81 0.00
C MET A 104 4.62 14.71 -1.15
N THR A 105 5.52 14.79 -2.12
CA THR A 105 5.34 15.57 -3.34
C THR A 105 4.90 14.73 -4.53
N GLN A 106 5.03 13.40 -4.44
CA GLN A 106 4.83 12.48 -5.56
C GLN A 106 3.53 11.69 -5.42
N GLN A 107 2.81 11.54 -6.53
CA GLN A 107 1.61 10.69 -6.60
C GLN A 107 1.98 9.23 -6.38
N ARG A 108 1.18 8.54 -5.54
CA ARG A 108 1.24 7.10 -5.31
C ARG A 108 -0.12 6.48 -5.65
N VAL A 109 -0.11 5.44 -6.47
CA VAL A 109 -1.32 4.72 -6.88
C VAL A 109 -1.31 3.31 -6.29
N GLY A 110 -0.22 2.59 -6.46
CA GLY A 110 -0.04 1.25 -5.91
C GLY A 110 0.20 1.26 -4.40
N SER A 111 -0.27 0.22 -3.74
CA SER A 111 -0.07 -0.01 -2.32
C SER A 111 1.36 -0.46 -2.03
N GLY A 112 1.86 -0.13 -0.85
CA GLY A 112 3.14 -0.62 -0.33
C GLY A 112 3.00 -1.88 0.49
N VAL A 113 4.14 -2.46 0.89
CA VAL A 113 4.21 -3.60 1.80
C VAL A 113 5.18 -3.32 2.94
N VAL A 114 4.84 -3.79 4.15
CA VAL A 114 5.73 -3.74 5.32
C VAL A 114 6.40 -5.09 5.48
N HIS A 115 7.72 -5.08 5.67
CA HIS A 115 8.53 -6.28 5.91
C HIS A 115 9.79 -5.93 6.67
N ASP A 116 10.06 -6.65 7.77
CA ASP A 116 11.27 -6.55 8.60
C ASP A 116 11.64 -5.12 9.02
N GLY A 117 10.65 -4.34 9.46
CA GLY A 117 10.84 -2.96 9.93
C GLY A 117 10.90 -1.91 8.82
N TYR A 118 10.64 -2.28 7.57
CA TYR A 118 10.68 -1.38 6.42
C TYR A 118 9.37 -1.39 5.64
N LEU A 119 8.98 -0.21 5.16
CA LEU A 119 7.92 -0.03 4.19
C LEU A 119 8.54 0.10 2.79
N TYR A 120 8.12 -0.75 1.87
CA TYR A 120 8.50 -0.66 0.45
C TYR A 120 7.33 -0.11 -0.34
N VAL A 121 7.55 0.99 -1.04
CA VAL A 121 6.53 1.68 -1.84
C VAL A 121 7.09 2.11 -3.19
N SER A 122 6.19 2.42 -4.11
CA SER A 122 6.54 3.02 -5.39
C SER A 122 5.72 4.29 -5.64
N ASN A 123 6.16 5.11 -6.57
CA ASN A 123 5.43 6.31 -6.99
C ASN A 123 5.27 6.40 -8.50
N ALA A 124 4.29 7.19 -8.94
CA ALA A 124 3.98 7.35 -10.36
C ALA A 124 5.19 7.78 -11.22
N PRO A 125 6.08 8.69 -10.78
CA PRO A 125 7.30 9.01 -11.54
C PRO A 125 8.32 7.87 -11.71
N GLY A 126 8.05 6.65 -11.24
CA GLY A 126 8.91 5.49 -11.49
C GLY A 126 10.03 5.29 -10.46
N ILE A 127 9.81 5.71 -9.22
CA ILE A 127 10.76 5.52 -8.13
C ILE A 127 10.22 4.49 -7.16
N ALA A 128 11.03 3.50 -6.81
CA ALA A 128 10.83 2.63 -5.66
C ALA A 128 11.57 3.19 -4.45
N GLU A 129 11.01 2.99 -3.27
CA GLU A 129 11.53 3.56 -2.03
C GLU A 129 11.39 2.57 -0.88
N CYS A 130 12.44 2.47 -0.05
CA CYS A 130 12.44 1.79 1.23
C CYS A 130 12.44 2.84 2.34
N ILE A 131 11.54 2.69 3.29
CA ILE A 131 11.32 3.66 4.37
C ILE A 131 11.37 2.91 5.69
N ASP A 132 12.14 3.42 6.65
CA ASP A 132 12.16 2.91 8.01
C ASP A 132 10.79 3.13 8.68
N VAL A 133 10.16 2.07 9.13
CA VAL A 133 8.81 2.10 9.70
C VAL A 133 8.73 2.88 11.02
N LYS A 134 9.81 2.93 11.79
CA LYS A 134 9.84 3.62 13.09
C LYS A 134 9.97 5.13 12.96
N THR A 135 10.70 5.58 11.93
CA THR A 135 11.08 6.99 11.78
C THR A 135 10.41 7.69 10.59
N GLY A 136 9.91 6.93 9.61
CA GLY A 136 9.40 7.49 8.35
C GLY A 136 10.50 8.01 7.42
N GLN A 137 11.76 7.79 7.76
CA GLN A 137 12.88 8.24 6.95
C GLN A 137 13.16 7.27 5.80
N SER A 138 13.47 7.83 4.64
CA SER A 138 13.87 7.05 3.47
C SER A 138 15.27 6.46 3.69
N VAL A 139 15.36 5.13 3.54
CA VAL A 139 16.61 4.37 3.59
C VAL A 139 17.28 4.37 2.22
N TRP A 140 16.49 4.10 1.18
CA TRP A 140 16.93 4.25 -0.20
C TRP A 140 15.77 4.67 -1.10
N LYS A 141 16.11 5.35 -2.21
CA LYS A 141 15.21 5.74 -3.31
C LYS A 141 15.91 5.45 -4.62
N GLU A 142 15.27 4.61 -5.45
CA GLU A 142 15.85 4.20 -6.71
C GLU A 142 14.88 4.36 -7.88
N ARG A 143 15.39 4.90 -8.97
CA ARG A 143 14.62 5.07 -10.19
C ARG A 143 14.62 3.78 -10.99
N LEU A 144 13.47 3.11 -11.03
CA LEU A 144 13.25 1.93 -11.88
C LEU A 144 12.88 2.32 -13.31
N GLY A 145 12.30 3.49 -13.48
CA GLY A 145 11.84 4.02 -14.77
C GLY A 145 10.36 3.78 -15.04
N GLY A 146 9.86 4.47 -16.07
CA GLY A 146 8.46 4.43 -16.43
C GLY A 146 7.54 5.00 -15.37
N THR A 147 6.28 4.61 -15.42
CA THR A 147 5.26 4.94 -14.42
C THR A 147 4.89 3.70 -13.63
N LEU A 148 5.00 3.74 -12.30
CA LEU A 148 4.66 2.62 -11.41
C LEU A 148 3.26 2.84 -10.84
N TRP A 149 2.28 2.07 -11.30
CA TRP A 149 0.89 2.11 -10.83
C TRP A 149 0.47 0.85 -10.08
N GLY A 150 1.08 -0.28 -10.41
CA GLY A 150 0.85 -1.53 -9.68
C GLY A 150 1.34 -1.46 -8.23
N SER A 151 0.67 -2.17 -7.35
CA SER A 151 1.10 -2.32 -5.97
C SER A 151 2.42 -3.10 -5.89
N MET A 152 3.21 -2.79 -4.88
CA MET A 152 4.37 -3.59 -4.51
C MET A 152 3.87 -4.96 -4.01
N LEU A 153 4.44 -6.04 -4.53
CA LEU A 153 4.12 -7.39 -4.10
C LEU A 153 5.33 -7.99 -3.39
N LEU A 154 5.13 -8.53 -2.20
CA LEU A 154 6.14 -9.28 -1.46
C LEU A 154 5.86 -10.79 -1.56
N VAL A 155 6.87 -11.56 -1.98
CA VAL A 155 6.84 -13.04 -1.97
C VAL A 155 8.16 -13.54 -1.40
N GLY A 156 8.12 -14.14 -0.22
CA GLY A 156 9.34 -14.41 0.56
C GLY A 156 10.11 -13.11 0.78
N ASP A 157 11.40 -13.10 0.48
CA ASP A 157 12.28 -11.94 0.60
C ASP A 157 12.43 -11.15 -0.72
N ARG A 158 11.43 -11.24 -1.61
CA ARG A 158 11.47 -10.60 -2.93
C ARG A 158 10.30 -9.63 -3.11
N LEU A 159 10.62 -8.45 -3.60
CA LEU A 159 9.65 -7.45 -4.02
C LEU A 159 9.47 -7.52 -5.54
N TYR A 160 8.23 -7.47 -5.98
CA TYR A 160 7.86 -7.41 -7.39
C TYR A 160 7.06 -6.15 -7.64
N VAL A 161 7.40 -5.41 -8.68
CA VAL A 161 6.63 -4.24 -9.12
C VAL A 161 6.71 -4.11 -10.63
N SER A 162 5.62 -3.67 -11.27
CA SER A 162 5.57 -3.43 -12.70
C SER A 162 5.42 -1.95 -13.03
N ASN A 163 5.99 -1.54 -14.16
CA ASN A 163 5.72 -0.23 -14.74
C ASN A 163 4.72 -0.32 -15.91
N THR A 164 4.22 0.84 -16.33
CA THR A 164 3.23 0.92 -17.42
C THR A 164 3.80 0.55 -18.80
N GLN A 165 5.13 0.52 -18.96
CA GLN A 165 5.79 0.08 -20.19
C GLN A 165 5.87 -1.44 -20.32
N GLY A 166 5.43 -2.18 -19.31
CA GLY A 166 5.45 -3.65 -19.34
C GLY A 166 6.69 -4.28 -18.73
N GLU A 167 7.48 -3.52 -17.99
CA GLU A 167 8.64 -4.06 -17.30
C GLU A 167 8.26 -4.48 -15.89
N ILE A 168 8.81 -5.61 -15.45
CA ILE A 168 8.65 -6.16 -14.10
C ILE A 168 10.02 -6.17 -13.46
N PHE A 169 10.13 -5.48 -12.33
CA PHE A 169 11.33 -5.41 -11.52
C PHE A 169 11.20 -6.36 -10.34
N ILE A 170 12.27 -7.09 -10.06
CA ILE A 170 12.41 -7.96 -8.89
C ILE A 170 13.55 -7.41 -8.05
N LEU A 171 13.23 -7.02 -6.81
CA LEU A 171 14.18 -6.45 -5.86
C LEU A 171 14.31 -7.34 -4.63
N ASP A 172 15.39 -7.23 -3.89
CA ASP A 172 15.43 -7.74 -2.52
C ASP A 172 14.57 -6.89 -1.59
N ALA A 173 13.84 -7.52 -0.69
CA ALA A 173 13.18 -6.86 0.42
C ALA A 173 14.20 -6.59 1.55
N SER A 174 15.07 -5.60 1.36
CA SER A 174 16.25 -5.33 2.20
C SER A 174 16.50 -3.83 2.33
N PRO A 175 17.06 -3.36 3.47
CA PRO A 175 17.52 -1.98 3.60
C PRO A 175 18.71 -1.63 2.70
N GLN A 176 19.35 -2.62 2.06
CA GLN A 176 20.32 -2.37 0.98
C GLN A 176 19.63 -2.59 -0.36
N TYR A 177 19.59 -1.55 -1.20
CA TYR A 177 19.01 -1.68 -2.53
C TYR A 177 19.74 -2.74 -3.37
N ARG A 178 18.99 -3.69 -3.92
CA ARG A 178 19.49 -4.65 -4.89
C ARG A 178 18.42 -5.01 -5.91
N LEU A 179 18.67 -4.68 -7.17
CA LEU A 179 17.88 -5.16 -8.30
C LEU A 179 18.36 -6.58 -8.67
N ILE A 180 17.45 -7.54 -8.60
CA ILE A 180 17.72 -8.95 -8.91
C ILE A 180 17.50 -9.22 -10.38
N ALA A 181 16.36 -8.75 -10.91
CA ALA A 181 16.01 -8.95 -12.31
C ALA A 181 15.09 -7.84 -12.83
N ARG A 182 15.14 -7.65 -14.15
CA ARG A 182 14.22 -6.82 -14.93
C ARG A 182 13.74 -7.64 -16.11
N ASN A 183 12.44 -7.85 -16.21
CA ASN A 183 11.81 -8.64 -17.26
C ASN A 183 10.86 -7.76 -18.07
N ALA A 184 10.81 -7.94 -19.38
CA ALA A 184 9.90 -7.21 -20.26
C ALA A 184 8.79 -8.14 -20.75
N MET A 185 7.55 -7.65 -20.72
CA MET A 185 6.36 -8.36 -21.25
C MET A 185 5.99 -7.88 -22.66
N GLU A 186 6.67 -6.86 -23.18
CA GLU A 186 6.39 -6.23 -24.49
C GLU A 186 4.95 -5.71 -24.64
N GLU A 187 4.22 -5.58 -23.52
CA GLU A 187 2.85 -5.08 -23.44
C GLU A 187 2.69 -4.18 -22.22
N HIS A 188 1.81 -3.17 -22.33
CA HIS A 188 1.52 -2.30 -21.21
C HIS A 188 0.90 -3.04 -20.02
N ILE A 189 1.35 -2.69 -18.82
CA ILE A 189 0.82 -3.21 -17.54
C ILE A 189 0.38 -2.04 -16.66
N LYS A 190 -0.86 -2.07 -16.17
CA LYS A 190 -1.35 -1.15 -15.13
C LYS A 190 -1.83 -1.88 -13.88
N ALA A 191 -2.04 -3.19 -13.99
CA ALA A 191 -2.48 -4.02 -12.89
C ALA A 191 -1.34 -4.37 -11.95
N SER A 192 -1.67 -4.62 -10.70
CA SER A 192 -0.77 -5.27 -9.75
C SER A 192 -0.55 -6.73 -10.14
N LEU A 193 0.62 -7.26 -9.80
CA LEU A 193 0.93 -8.68 -9.96
C LEU A 193 0.22 -9.49 -8.89
N ALA A 194 -0.24 -10.71 -9.22
CA ALA A 194 -0.99 -11.55 -8.29
C ALA A 194 -0.33 -12.94 -8.16
N PRO A 195 0.16 -13.31 -6.97
CA PRO A 195 0.71 -14.64 -6.73
C PRO A 195 -0.39 -15.62 -6.33
N SER A 196 -0.33 -16.86 -6.82
CA SER A 196 -1.14 -17.97 -6.33
C SER A 196 -0.46 -19.30 -6.63
N ASP A 197 -0.44 -20.21 -5.66
CA ASP A 197 0.03 -21.60 -5.80
C ASP A 197 1.42 -21.75 -6.45
N GLY A 198 2.35 -20.87 -6.11
CA GLY A 198 3.70 -20.86 -6.69
C GLY A 198 3.77 -20.33 -8.11
N GLN A 199 2.72 -19.69 -8.57
CA GLN A 199 2.62 -19.04 -9.87
C GLN A 199 2.43 -17.53 -9.70
N LEU A 200 2.82 -16.76 -10.70
CA LEU A 200 2.61 -15.32 -10.79
C LEU A 200 1.68 -15.01 -11.97
N PHE A 201 0.56 -14.38 -11.68
CA PHE A 201 -0.38 -13.92 -12.69
C PHE A 201 -0.09 -12.47 -13.04
N ILE A 202 0.05 -12.21 -14.34
CA ILE A 202 0.42 -10.90 -14.89
C ILE A 202 -0.66 -10.49 -15.90
N ARG A 203 -1.46 -9.47 -15.57
CA ARG A 203 -2.46 -8.89 -16.45
C ARG A 203 -1.83 -7.74 -17.24
N THR A 204 -1.71 -7.92 -18.55
CA THR A 204 -1.35 -6.88 -19.51
C THR A 204 -2.61 -6.29 -20.19
N TYR A 205 -2.47 -5.37 -21.11
CA TYR A 205 -3.63 -4.83 -21.84
C TYR A 205 -4.34 -5.88 -22.69
N LYS A 206 -3.62 -6.82 -23.25
CA LYS A 206 -4.17 -7.81 -24.19
C LYS A 206 -4.32 -9.19 -23.60
N ASN A 207 -3.44 -9.58 -22.67
CA ASN A 207 -3.32 -10.94 -22.20
C ASN A 207 -3.33 -11.07 -20.68
N LEU A 208 -3.62 -12.28 -20.20
CA LEU A 208 -3.34 -12.74 -18.85
C LEU A 208 -2.29 -13.84 -18.95
N TYR A 209 -1.14 -13.60 -18.35
CA TYR A 209 -0.05 -14.57 -18.28
C TYR A 209 -0.04 -15.26 -16.92
N CYS A 210 0.29 -16.54 -16.94
CA CYS A 210 0.60 -17.34 -15.75
C CYS A 210 2.03 -17.82 -15.86
N VAL A 211 2.88 -17.35 -14.95
CA VAL A 211 4.32 -17.67 -14.94
C VAL A 211 4.64 -18.44 -13.67
N GLY A 212 5.34 -19.56 -13.80
CA GLY A 212 5.74 -20.39 -12.67
C GLY A 212 6.72 -21.47 -13.10
N ALA A 213 7.28 -22.18 -12.11
CA ALA A 213 8.09 -23.35 -12.40
C ALA A 213 7.23 -24.44 -13.08
N ARG A 214 7.77 -25.09 -14.10
CA ARG A 214 7.09 -26.26 -14.69
C ARG A 214 6.95 -27.31 -13.60
N ARG A 215 5.72 -27.72 -13.32
CA ARG A 215 5.50 -28.94 -12.53
C ARG A 215 6.07 -30.11 -13.33
N LYS A 216 7.04 -30.82 -12.73
CA LYS A 216 7.57 -32.07 -13.28
C LYS A 216 6.52 -33.16 -13.15
#